data_6ac28ce6ec382f938c8eba6d628290b0
#
_entry.id   6ac28ce6ec382f938c8eba6d628290b0
#
_cell.length_a   1.000
_cell.length_b   1.000
_cell.length_c   1.000
_cell.angle_alpha   90.00
_cell.angle_beta   90.00
_cell.angle_gamma   90.00
#
_symmetry.space_group_name_H-M   'P 1'
#
loop_
_entity.id
_entity.type
_entity.pdbx_description
1 polymer ?
#
loop_
_entity_poly.entity_id
_entity_poly.type
_entity_poly.pdbx_seq_one_letter_code
_entity_poly.pdbx_strand_id
1 'polypeptide(L)'
;MRKNFYKYLTSLFKNDNRTVILLGDIGVFSLKSAFDHDPSRAYNLGIMEQSMIGAACGLSKSGFIPFVHSIAPFITERSYEQLKLNLGYEKVNSFIISVGNSYDYAGLGCTHHCPNDLRIVSSIPNFKTYCPGNSLDVQEIISKNLETQCPKYIRLSEVENNLTSLQSNYEDLAELHYNQNGICIVVGNAIKDIVSFINSNPNYTIVYTYNVSDFNTEKLNSIIDKGGISKNITVVEPCSDSGIISKIATSIKNIESINSISVPKMFIEKYGKKENIDKYLELDDNSIIEKLSKIYEH
;
A
#
# COMPACT_ATOMS: atom_id res chain seq x y z
N MET A 1 11.71 2.81 0.23
CA MET A 1 10.60 3.28 -0.61
C MET A 1 10.55 4.82 -0.71
N ARG A 2 10.38 5.53 0.39
CA ARG A 2 10.23 7.00 0.47
C ARG A 2 11.29 7.82 -0.29
N LYS A 3 12.59 7.52 -0.11
CA LYS A 3 13.69 8.23 -0.79
C LYS A 3 13.63 8.13 -2.32
N ASN A 4 13.29 6.95 -2.83
CA ASN A 4 13.18 6.70 -4.27
C ASN A 4 11.91 7.35 -4.84
N PHE A 5 10.81 7.34 -4.09
CA PHE A 5 9.59 8.08 -4.43
C PHE A 5 9.89 9.58 -4.63
N TYR A 6 10.62 10.23 -3.72
CA TYR A 6 10.95 11.66 -3.88
C TYR A 6 11.79 11.95 -5.12
N LYS A 7 12.73 11.07 -5.47
CA LYS A 7 13.51 11.21 -6.71
C LYS A 7 12.61 11.09 -7.93
N TYR A 8 11.73 10.07 -7.94
CA TYR A 8 10.79 9.85 -9.03
C TYR A 8 9.80 11.02 -9.18
N LEU A 9 9.19 11.47 -8.09
CA LEU A 9 8.26 12.60 -8.10
C LEU A 9 8.94 13.89 -8.58
N THR A 10 10.19 14.15 -8.16
CA THR A 10 10.97 15.30 -8.64
C THR A 10 11.20 15.24 -10.16
N SER A 11 11.50 14.06 -10.69
CA SER A 11 11.65 13.87 -12.14
C SER A 11 10.33 14.08 -12.88
N LEU A 12 9.24 13.51 -12.38
CA LEU A 12 7.90 13.68 -12.95
C LEU A 12 7.48 15.16 -12.94
N PHE A 13 7.68 15.85 -11.81
CA PHE A 13 7.36 17.26 -11.65
C PHE A 13 8.09 18.17 -12.65
N LYS A 14 9.35 17.85 -12.99
CA LYS A 14 10.14 18.60 -13.96
C LYS A 14 9.72 18.34 -15.41
N ASN A 15 9.15 17.16 -15.70
CA ASN A 15 8.80 16.73 -17.05
C ASN A 15 7.32 16.90 -17.38
N ASP A 16 6.44 17.02 -16.38
CA ASP A 16 5.00 17.23 -16.58
C ASP A 16 4.51 18.44 -15.80
N ASN A 17 4.23 19.53 -16.52
CA ASN A 17 3.81 20.81 -15.96
C ASN A 17 2.42 20.76 -15.26
N ARG A 18 1.67 19.67 -15.42
CA ARG A 18 0.41 19.45 -14.68
C ARG A 18 0.66 18.96 -13.25
N THR A 19 1.83 18.40 -12.98
CA THR A 19 2.16 17.91 -11.62
C THR A 19 2.29 19.06 -10.64
N VAL A 20 1.54 18.97 -9.53
CA VAL A 20 1.61 19.91 -8.40
C VAL A 20 1.92 19.13 -7.13
N ILE A 21 2.80 19.65 -6.28
CA ILE A 21 3.21 19.03 -5.02
C ILE A 21 2.61 19.82 -3.84
N LEU A 22 1.86 19.13 -2.97
CA LEU A 22 1.29 19.68 -1.74
C LEU A 22 1.83 18.88 -0.54
N LEU A 23 2.57 19.53 0.36
CA LEU A 23 3.20 18.92 1.52
C LEU A 23 2.57 19.38 2.84
N GLY A 24 2.40 18.45 3.77
CA GLY A 24 1.98 18.68 5.15
C GLY A 24 3.17 18.69 6.11
N ASP A 25 4.12 19.61 5.90
CA ASP A 25 5.33 19.78 6.69
C ASP A 25 6.25 18.54 6.76
N ILE A 26 6.17 17.71 5.73
CA ILE A 26 7.00 16.50 5.59
C ILE A 26 7.54 16.40 4.16
N GLY A 27 8.78 15.91 4.01
CA GLY A 27 9.42 15.72 2.70
C GLY A 27 10.00 17.01 2.07
N VAL A 28 9.83 18.18 2.69
CA VAL A 28 10.25 19.49 2.16
C VAL A 28 11.71 19.49 1.75
N PHE A 29 12.61 19.05 2.64
CA PHE A 29 14.05 18.99 2.35
C PHE A 29 14.38 18.06 1.18
N SER A 30 13.74 16.91 1.13
CA SER A 30 13.99 15.90 0.08
C SER A 30 13.46 16.31 -1.30
N LEU A 31 12.44 17.17 -1.32
CA LEU A 31 11.82 17.73 -2.54
C LEU A 31 12.31 19.13 -2.88
N LYS A 32 13.34 19.65 -2.17
CA LYS A 32 13.89 20.99 -2.41
C LYS A 32 14.15 21.27 -3.89
N SER A 33 14.67 20.32 -4.64
CA SER A 33 14.92 20.47 -6.08
C SER A 33 13.65 20.72 -6.92
N ALA A 34 12.47 20.27 -6.47
CA ALA A 34 11.21 20.61 -7.12
C ALA A 34 10.80 22.05 -6.80
N PHE A 35 10.91 22.46 -5.52
CA PHE A 35 10.65 23.85 -5.10
C PHE A 35 11.57 24.86 -5.80
N ASP A 36 12.86 24.53 -5.92
CA ASP A 36 13.84 25.41 -6.61
C ASP A 36 13.58 25.47 -8.13
N HIS A 37 13.01 24.41 -8.73
CA HIS A 37 12.71 24.35 -10.16
C HIS A 37 11.49 25.20 -10.53
N ASP A 38 10.39 25.04 -9.80
CA ASP A 38 9.16 25.81 -10.03
C ASP A 38 8.37 25.98 -8.72
N PRO A 39 8.60 27.09 -8.00
CA PRO A 39 7.92 27.39 -6.74
C PRO A 39 6.42 27.67 -6.89
N SER A 40 5.94 27.88 -8.12
CA SER A 40 4.51 28.10 -8.38
C SER A 40 3.67 26.82 -8.42
N ARG A 41 4.30 25.65 -8.35
CA ARG A 41 3.64 24.34 -8.37
C ARG A 41 4.03 23.40 -7.21
N ALA A 42 4.90 23.85 -6.30
CA ALA A 42 5.29 23.08 -5.12
C ALA A 42 5.04 23.91 -3.86
N TYR A 43 4.20 23.39 -2.97
CA TYR A 43 3.76 24.10 -1.77
C TYR A 43 3.96 23.26 -0.52
N ASN A 44 4.51 23.86 0.53
CA ASN A 44 4.39 23.32 1.88
C ASN A 44 3.29 24.12 2.61
N LEU A 45 2.14 23.49 2.83
CA LEU A 45 0.99 24.14 3.46
C LEU A 45 1.02 24.02 4.99
N GLY A 46 2.05 23.35 5.55
CA GLY A 46 2.12 23.05 6.97
C GLY A 46 1.18 21.89 7.35
N ILE A 47 0.94 21.73 8.66
CA ILE A 47 0.11 20.66 9.22
C ILE A 47 -1.38 21.03 9.03
N MET A 48 -1.86 20.94 7.79
CA MET A 48 -3.22 21.34 7.38
C MET A 48 -3.83 20.34 6.38
N GLU A 49 -3.81 19.06 6.69
CA GLU A 49 -4.17 17.98 5.75
C GLU A 49 -5.57 18.13 5.16
N GLN A 50 -6.56 18.55 5.94
CA GLN A 50 -7.93 18.80 5.47
C GLN A 50 -7.95 19.88 4.37
N SER A 51 -7.24 20.99 4.58
CA SER A 51 -7.10 22.08 3.59
C SER A 51 -6.32 21.65 2.36
N MET A 52 -5.28 20.81 2.54
CA MET A 52 -4.51 20.24 1.44
C MET A 52 -5.38 19.42 0.51
N ILE A 53 -6.29 18.60 1.04
CA ILE A 53 -7.25 17.80 0.25
C ILE A 53 -8.21 18.72 -0.52
N GLY A 54 -8.72 19.78 0.12
CA GLY A 54 -9.55 20.78 -0.56
C GLY A 54 -8.83 21.48 -1.71
N ALA A 55 -7.59 21.90 -1.47
CA ALA A 55 -6.73 22.50 -2.51
C ALA A 55 -6.46 21.52 -3.66
N ALA A 56 -6.17 20.27 -3.38
CA ALA A 56 -5.98 19.22 -4.38
C ALA A 56 -7.20 19.03 -5.27
N CYS A 57 -8.41 19.07 -4.69
CA CYS A 57 -9.66 19.03 -5.46
C CYS A 57 -9.73 20.17 -6.48
N GLY A 58 -9.53 21.42 -6.02
CA GLY A 58 -9.58 22.61 -6.88
C GLY A 58 -8.54 22.56 -7.99
N LEU A 59 -7.30 22.18 -7.66
CA LEU A 59 -6.21 22.03 -8.62
C LEU A 59 -6.54 20.96 -9.68
N SER A 60 -7.03 19.80 -9.25
CA SER A 60 -7.39 18.73 -10.19
C SER A 60 -8.53 19.16 -11.14
N LYS A 61 -9.55 19.85 -10.64
CA LYS A 61 -10.63 20.43 -11.47
C LYS A 61 -10.12 21.50 -12.45
N SER A 62 -8.98 22.10 -12.16
CA SER A 62 -8.29 23.06 -13.04
C SER A 62 -7.33 22.41 -14.03
N GLY A 63 -7.28 21.08 -14.10
CA GLY A 63 -6.46 20.32 -15.06
C GLY A 63 -5.07 19.93 -14.55
N PHE A 64 -4.75 20.22 -13.28
CA PHE A 64 -3.51 19.76 -12.66
C PHE A 64 -3.63 18.35 -12.09
N ILE A 65 -2.47 17.72 -11.81
CA ILE A 65 -2.36 16.42 -11.14
C ILE A 65 -1.68 16.62 -9.78
N PRO A 66 -2.44 16.84 -8.71
CA PRO A 66 -1.86 17.08 -7.38
C PRO A 66 -1.36 15.79 -6.73
N PHE A 67 -0.15 15.88 -6.18
CA PHE A 67 0.48 14.89 -5.29
C PHE A 67 0.45 15.45 -3.87
N VAL A 68 -0.42 14.93 -3.03
CA VAL A 68 -0.59 15.35 -1.63
C VAL A 68 0.16 14.40 -0.73
N HIS A 69 1.04 14.90 0.13
CA HIS A 69 1.92 14.05 0.93
C HIS A 69 1.93 14.46 2.40
N SER A 70 1.59 13.51 3.27
CA SER A 70 1.66 13.64 4.73
C SER A 70 1.80 12.27 5.41
N ILE A 71 1.78 12.26 6.76
CA ILE A 71 1.81 11.04 7.58
C ILE A 71 0.44 10.35 7.56
N ALA A 72 0.42 9.02 7.57
CA ALA A 72 -0.77 8.21 7.37
C ALA A 72 -1.98 8.59 8.24
N PRO A 73 -1.94 8.64 9.59
CA PRO A 73 -3.11 8.99 10.39
C PRO A 73 -3.64 10.39 10.09
N PHE A 74 -2.75 11.32 9.74
CA PHE A 74 -3.14 12.71 9.52
C PHE A 74 -3.80 12.92 8.16
N ILE A 75 -3.31 12.24 7.12
CA ILE A 75 -3.88 12.36 5.79
C ILE A 75 -5.11 11.45 5.58
N THR A 76 -5.27 10.39 6.38
CA THR A 76 -6.41 9.47 6.25
C THR A 76 -7.46 9.67 7.34
N GLU A 77 -7.14 9.44 8.61
CA GLU A 77 -8.12 9.50 9.69
C GLU A 77 -8.62 10.93 9.95
N ARG A 78 -7.69 11.89 10.08
CA ARG A 78 -8.02 13.31 10.30
C ARG A 78 -8.78 13.93 9.13
N SER A 79 -8.46 13.55 7.90
CA SER A 79 -8.99 14.17 6.68
C SER A 79 -10.03 13.31 5.95
N TYR A 80 -10.61 12.30 6.64
CA TYR A 80 -11.48 11.31 6.01
C TYR A 80 -12.68 11.93 5.29
N GLU A 81 -13.34 12.92 5.89
CA GLU A 81 -14.48 13.59 5.27
C GLU A 81 -14.08 14.28 3.97
N GLN A 82 -12.95 14.99 3.97
CA GLN A 82 -12.45 15.68 2.78
C GLN A 82 -12.01 14.69 1.70
N LEU A 83 -11.36 13.59 2.05
CA LEU A 83 -11.08 12.50 1.09
C LEU A 83 -12.37 12.01 0.44
N LYS A 84 -13.40 11.74 1.25
CA LYS A 84 -14.69 11.24 0.77
C LYS A 84 -15.39 12.23 -0.16
N LEU A 85 -15.55 13.48 0.28
CA LEU A 85 -16.35 14.48 -0.43
C LEU A 85 -15.56 15.12 -1.57
N ASN A 86 -14.36 15.65 -1.28
CA ASN A 86 -13.64 16.46 -2.25
C ASN A 86 -12.92 15.62 -3.32
N LEU A 87 -12.54 14.38 -3.00
CA LEU A 87 -11.81 13.55 -3.96
C LEU A 87 -12.68 12.38 -4.48
N GLY A 88 -13.23 11.57 -3.59
CA GLY A 88 -14.00 10.37 -3.97
C GLY A 88 -15.31 10.71 -4.66
N TYR A 89 -16.13 11.61 -4.09
CA TYR A 89 -17.39 12.03 -4.67
C TYR A 89 -17.19 12.82 -5.98
N GLU A 90 -16.21 13.72 -5.99
CA GLU A 90 -15.88 14.56 -7.16
C GLU A 90 -15.08 13.80 -8.25
N LYS A 91 -14.61 12.58 -7.97
CA LYS A 91 -13.86 11.72 -8.91
C LYS A 91 -12.64 12.40 -9.54
N VAL A 92 -11.90 13.18 -8.76
CA VAL A 92 -10.79 13.99 -9.27
C VAL A 92 -9.50 13.17 -9.41
N ASN A 93 -8.69 13.49 -10.42
CA ASN A 93 -7.37 12.90 -10.59
C ASN A 93 -6.37 13.46 -9.58
N SER A 94 -6.08 12.72 -8.53
CA SER A 94 -5.15 13.12 -7.50
C SER A 94 -4.41 11.92 -6.91
N PHE A 95 -3.20 12.15 -6.40
CA PHE A 95 -2.40 11.15 -5.70
C PHE A 95 -2.24 11.55 -4.24
N ILE A 96 -2.73 10.73 -3.33
CA ILE A 96 -2.58 10.86 -1.88
C ILE A 96 -1.50 9.88 -1.44
N ILE A 97 -0.37 10.42 -1.01
CA ILE A 97 0.82 9.64 -0.67
C ILE A 97 1.05 9.71 0.84
N SER A 98 0.89 8.59 1.51
CA SER A 98 1.16 8.51 2.96
C SER A 98 2.52 7.90 3.26
N VAL A 99 3.07 8.23 4.44
CA VAL A 99 4.21 7.56 5.09
C VAL A 99 3.89 7.29 6.55
N GLY A 100 4.69 6.47 7.22
CA GLY A 100 4.46 6.11 8.62
C GLY A 100 3.30 5.15 8.81
N ASN A 101 3.18 4.21 7.90
CA ASN A 101 2.07 3.27 7.85
C ASN A 101 2.14 2.23 8.97
N SER A 102 0.99 1.70 9.37
CA SER A 102 0.85 0.80 10.50
C SER A 102 1.52 1.36 11.75
N TYR A 103 2.69 0.88 12.09
CA TYR A 103 3.53 1.35 13.20
C TYR A 103 4.98 1.63 12.76
N ASP A 104 5.19 2.09 11.52
CA ASP A 104 6.53 2.44 11.02
C ASP A 104 7.20 3.50 11.93
N TYR A 105 6.40 4.44 12.48
CA TYR A 105 6.87 5.40 13.48
C TYR A 105 6.75 4.86 14.91
N ALA A 106 7.31 3.68 15.13
CA ALA A 106 7.25 2.94 16.40
C ALA A 106 7.69 3.73 17.62
N GLY A 107 8.63 4.68 17.47
CA GLY A 107 9.11 5.56 18.54
C GLY A 107 8.15 6.69 18.93
N LEU A 108 7.13 6.97 18.10
CA LEU A 108 6.16 8.05 18.32
C LEU A 108 4.84 7.57 18.93
N GLY A 109 4.60 6.25 18.94
CA GLY A 109 3.44 5.63 19.57
C GLY A 109 2.14 5.82 18.80
N CYS A 110 1.01 5.52 19.46
CA CYS A 110 -0.30 5.37 18.82
C CYS A 110 -0.81 6.62 18.09
N THR A 111 -0.35 7.82 18.44
CA THR A 111 -0.72 9.06 17.74
C THR A 111 -0.21 9.11 16.30
N HIS A 112 0.79 8.29 15.97
CA HIS A 112 1.39 8.17 14.63
C HIS A 112 1.17 6.80 14.01
N HIS A 113 0.52 5.87 14.73
CA HIS A 113 0.18 4.57 14.20
C HIS A 113 -1.11 4.64 13.38
N CYS A 114 -1.14 3.97 12.23
CA CYS A 114 -2.32 3.89 11.37
C CYS A 114 -2.40 2.52 10.68
N PRO A 115 -2.73 1.45 11.41
CA PRO A 115 -2.82 0.12 10.82
C PRO A 115 -4.07 -0.08 9.94
N ASN A 116 -5.04 0.83 9.99
CA ASN A 116 -6.32 0.74 9.30
C ASN A 116 -6.42 1.64 8.04
N ASP A 117 -5.36 2.32 7.66
CA ASP A 117 -5.36 3.32 6.58
C ASP A 117 -5.94 2.77 5.25
N LEU A 118 -5.52 1.57 4.84
CA LEU A 118 -6.04 0.94 3.62
C LEU A 118 -7.54 0.69 3.69
N ARG A 119 -8.03 0.17 4.83
CA ARG A 119 -9.47 -0.11 5.01
C ARG A 119 -10.30 1.16 5.02
N ILE A 120 -9.82 2.19 5.70
CA ILE A 120 -10.47 3.51 5.77
C ILE A 120 -10.61 4.10 4.37
N VAL A 121 -9.53 4.16 3.60
CA VAL A 121 -9.56 4.78 2.27
C VAL A 121 -10.28 3.91 1.25
N SER A 122 -10.10 2.57 1.28
CA SER A 122 -10.79 1.67 0.36
C SER A 122 -12.29 1.59 0.58
N SER A 123 -12.81 2.08 1.71
CA SER A 123 -14.25 2.22 1.95
C SER A 123 -14.89 3.40 1.19
N ILE A 124 -14.07 4.32 0.68
CA ILE A 124 -14.55 5.48 -0.10
C ILE A 124 -14.73 5.06 -1.56
N PRO A 125 -15.94 5.22 -2.14
CA PRO A 125 -16.17 4.93 -3.55
C PRO A 125 -15.23 5.74 -4.46
N ASN A 126 -14.86 5.16 -5.59
CA ASN A 126 -13.99 5.73 -6.61
C ASN A 126 -12.50 5.87 -6.23
N PHE A 127 -12.10 5.59 -4.99
CA PHE A 127 -10.70 5.56 -4.64
C PHE A 127 -10.01 4.27 -5.12
N LYS A 128 -8.84 4.42 -5.72
CA LYS A 128 -7.90 3.33 -5.92
C LYS A 128 -6.88 3.32 -4.78
N THR A 129 -6.71 2.17 -4.13
CA THR A 129 -5.79 2.02 -2.99
C THR A 129 -4.71 1.01 -3.27
N TYR A 130 -3.48 1.38 -2.96
CA TYR A 130 -2.28 0.60 -3.27
C TYR A 130 -1.39 0.45 -2.04
N CYS A 131 -0.87 -0.76 -1.86
CA CYS A 131 0.11 -1.14 -0.86
C CYS A 131 1.38 -1.65 -1.54
N PRO A 132 2.24 -0.77 -2.10
CA PRO A 132 3.46 -1.20 -2.77
C PRO A 132 4.42 -1.88 -1.81
N GLY A 133 5.11 -2.92 -2.27
CA GLY A 133 6.12 -3.61 -1.51
C GLY A 133 7.51 -2.97 -1.64
N ASN A 134 7.76 -2.26 -2.74
CA ASN A 134 9.04 -1.64 -3.04
C ASN A 134 8.89 -0.40 -3.94
N SER A 135 10.01 0.22 -4.26
CA SER A 135 10.06 1.45 -5.07
C SER A 135 9.66 1.26 -6.52
N LEU A 136 9.80 0.06 -7.06
CA LEU A 136 9.42 -0.25 -8.45
C LEU A 136 7.91 -0.30 -8.59
N ASP A 137 7.23 -0.90 -7.62
CA ASP A 137 5.76 -0.89 -7.56
C ASP A 137 5.23 0.55 -7.52
N VAL A 138 5.86 1.44 -6.72
CA VAL A 138 5.43 2.85 -6.63
C VAL A 138 5.52 3.54 -7.99
N GLN A 139 6.61 3.32 -8.73
CA GLN A 139 6.78 3.91 -10.07
C GLN A 139 5.76 3.36 -11.04
N GLU A 140 5.51 2.06 -11.01
CA GLU A 140 4.54 1.37 -11.84
C GLU A 140 3.11 1.88 -11.58
N ILE A 141 2.72 1.96 -10.29
CA ILE A 141 1.41 2.49 -9.88
C ILE A 141 1.20 3.91 -10.39
N ILE A 142 2.19 4.80 -10.20
CA ILE A 142 2.07 6.20 -10.63
C ILE A 142 1.99 6.27 -12.17
N SER A 143 2.88 5.60 -12.88
CA SER A 143 2.92 5.65 -14.35
C SER A 143 1.64 5.13 -15.00
N LYS A 144 1.09 4.00 -14.50
CA LYS A 144 -0.16 3.42 -15.02
C LYS A 144 -1.40 4.26 -14.69
N ASN A 145 -1.35 5.06 -13.62
CA ASN A 145 -2.52 5.78 -13.15
C ASN A 145 -2.44 7.31 -13.34
N LEU A 146 -1.42 7.82 -14.01
CA LEU A 146 -1.22 9.27 -14.16
C LEU A 146 -2.41 9.96 -14.83
N GLU A 147 -3.00 9.35 -15.84
CA GLU A 147 -4.13 9.87 -16.60
C GLU A 147 -5.51 9.38 -16.07
N THR A 148 -5.52 8.52 -15.06
CA THR A 148 -6.78 7.94 -14.57
C THR A 148 -7.57 8.97 -13.77
N GLN A 149 -8.83 9.22 -14.16
CA GLN A 149 -9.71 10.21 -13.55
C GLN A 149 -10.38 9.66 -12.27
N CYS A 150 -9.59 9.39 -11.26
CA CYS A 150 -10.03 9.03 -9.92
C CYS A 150 -8.92 9.34 -8.90
N PRO A 151 -9.23 9.45 -7.61
CA PRO A 151 -8.21 9.61 -6.57
C PRO A 151 -7.49 8.28 -6.31
N LYS A 152 -6.18 8.37 -6.04
CA LYS A 152 -5.30 7.24 -5.73
C LYS A 152 -4.67 7.44 -4.36
N TYR A 153 -4.72 6.42 -3.54
CA TYR A 153 -3.98 6.37 -2.28
C TYR A 153 -2.82 5.38 -2.41
N ILE A 154 -1.61 5.85 -2.15
CA ILE A 154 -0.39 5.04 -2.19
C ILE A 154 0.25 5.06 -0.81
N ARG A 155 0.38 3.90 -0.23
CA ARG A 155 0.91 3.65 1.09
C ARG A 155 2.41 3.37 1.03
N LEU A 156 3.25 4.36 1.37
CA LEU A 156 4.70 4.16 1.42
C LEU A 156 5.14 3.65 2.78
N SER A 157 5.95 2.61 2.82
CA SER A 157 6.63 2.13 4.02
C SER A 157 8.10 2.54 4.06
N GLU A 158 8.70 2.54 5.25
CA GLU A 158 10.14 2.73 5.42
C GLU A 158 10.93 1.51 4.93
N VAL A 159 10.34 0.32 5.05
CA VAL A 159 10.95 -0.95 4.65
C VAL A 159 10.40 -1.38 3.30
N GLU A 160 11.28 -1.83 2.41
CA GLU A 160 10.94 -2.43 1.12
C GLU A 160 11.08 -3.96 1.19
N ASN A 161 10.30 -4.69 0.40
CA ASN A 161 10.63 -6.06 0.08
C ASN A 161 11.75 -6.10 -0.97
N ASN A 162 12.40 -7.24 -1.14
CA ASN A 162 13.50 -7.43 -2.08
C ASN A 162 13.06 -8.00 -3.44
N LEU A 163 11.77 -7.93 -3.77
CA LEU A 163 11.26 -8.36 -5.07
C LEU A 163 11.77 -7.44 -6.18
N THR A 164 12.21 -8.04 -7.29
CA THR A 164 12.71 -7.30 -8.46
C THR A 164 11.71 -7.36 -9.61
N SER A 165 11.90 -6.50 -10.61
CA SER A 165 11.11 -6.48 -11.85
C SER A 165 11.01 -7.82 -12.56
N LEU A 166 12.08 -8.60 -12.53
CA LEU A 166 12.14 -9.92 -13.17
C LEU A 166 11.27 -10.96 -12.46
N GLN A 167 11.03 -10.78 -11.16
CA GLN A 167 10.26 -11.71 -10.33
C GLN A 167 8.78 -11.36 -10.30
N SER A 168 8.43 -10.08 -10.36
CA SER A 168 7.03 -9.63 -10.31
C SER A 168 6.34 -9.51 -11.66
N ASN A 169 7.09 -9.50 -12.77
CA ASN A 169 6.59 -9.18 -14.11
C ASN A 169 5.73 -7.90 -14.17
N TYR A 170 5.80 -7.04 -13.12
CA TYR A 170 4.99 -5.84 -12.91
C TYR A 170 3.49 -6.05 -13.10
N GLU A 171 3.00 -7.23 -12.81
CA GLU A 171 1.57 -7.48 -12.71
C GLU A 171 1.09 -7.16 -11.30
N ASP A 172 -0.08 -6.57 -11.19
CA ASP A 172 -0.70 -6.20 -9.91
C ASP A 172 -1.16 -7.42 -9.08
N LEU A 173 -1.16 -8.60 -9.69
CA LEU A 173 -1.32 -9.91 -9.06
C LEU A 173 -0.38 -10.90 -9.76
N ALA A 174 0.71 -11.29 -9.12
CA ALA A 174 1.75 -12.14 -9.69
C ALA A 174 1.89 -13.46 -8.92
N GLU A 175 1.87 -14.61 -9.64
CA GLU A 175 2.26 -15.90 -9.08
C GLU A 175 3.79 -15.96 -9.03
N LEU A 176 4.34 -16.11 -7.84
CA LEU A 176 5.78 -16.14 -7.58
C LEU A 176 6.33 -17.54 -7.35
N HIS A 177 5.51 -18.43 -6.84
CA HIS A 177 5.83 -19.83 -6.55
C HIS A 177 4.55 -20.67 -6.68
N TYR A 178 4.68 -21.88 -7.21
CA TYR A 178 3.56 -22.79 -7.43
C TYR A 178 3.66 -24.05 -6.59
N ASN A 179 2.56 -24.40 -5.93
CA ASN A 179 2.31 -25.69 -5.26
C ASN A 179 0.79 -25.89 -5.08
N GLN A 180 0.33 -27.12 -4.94
CA GLN A 180 -1.11 -27.43 -4.92
C GLN A 180 -1.77 -27.38 -3.54
N ASN A 181 -1.03 -27.39 -2.44
CA ASN A 181 -1.59 -27.58 -1.09
C ASN A 181 -2.31 -26.36 -0.52
N GLY A 182 -2.24 -25.21 -1.20
CA GLY A 182 -2.92 -23.99 -0.78
C GLY A 182 -2.29 -22.75 -1.38
N ILE A 183 -2.74 -21.57 -0.97
CA ILE A 183 -2.30 -20.31 -1.54
C ILE A 183 -2.07 -19.23 -0.47
N CYS A 184 -0.87 -18.68 -0.46
CA CYS A 184 -0.48 -17.54 0.37
C CYS A 184 -0.44 -16.28 -0.50
N ILE A 185 -1.26 -15.29 -0.16
CA ILE A 185 -1.31 -13.99 -0.82
C ILE A 185 -0.53 -13.00 0.02
N VAL A 186 0.60 -12.52 -0.50
CA VAL A 186 1.47 -11.54 0.15
C VAL A 186 1.16 -10.15 -0.38
N VAL A 187 0.74 -9.25 0.51
CA VAL A 187 0.37 -7.87 0.18
C VAL A 187 1.55 -6.94 0.45
N GLY A 188 2.03 -6.28 -0.61
CA GLY A 188 3.05 -5.26 -0.50
C GLY A 188 4.34 -5.72 0.19
N ASN A 189 4.74 -5.03 1.24
CA ASN A 189 5.95 -5.32 2.01
C ASN A 189 5.70 -6.19 3.27
N ALA A 190 4.66 -6.99 3.29
CA ALA A 190 4.33 -7.85 4.43
C ALA A 190 5.44 -8.85 4.76
N ILE A 191 6.17 -9.33 3.78
CA ILE A 191 7.40 -10.13 3.91
C ILE A 191 8.55 -9.34 3.27
N LYS A 192 9.58 -9.04 4.06
CA LYS A 192 10.72 -8.21 3.61
C LYS A 192 11.68 -8.98 2.72
N ASP A 193 12.08 -10.18 3.16
CA ASP A 193 12.94 -11.09 2.37
C ASP A 193 12.09 -12.12 1.61
N ILE A 194 11.19 -11.62 0.77
CA ILE A 194 10.28 -12.45 -0.03
C ILE A 194 11.03 -13.36 -1.01
N VAL A 195 12.20 -12.95 -1.49
CA VAL A 195 13.02 -13.75 -2.41
C VAL A 195 13.57 -15.01 -1.70
N SER A 196 14.12 -14.87 -0.50
CA SER A 196 14.57 -16.02 0.28
C SER A 196 13.38 -16.92 0.67
N PHE A 197 12.23 -16.32 0.96
CA PHE A 197 11.00 -17.06 1.25
C PHE A 197 10.56 -17.92 0.05
N ILE A 198 10.53 -17.37 -1.16
CA ILE A 198 10.22 -18.11 -2.39
C ILE A 198 11.23 -19.24 -2.62
N ASN A 199 12.54 -18.94 -2.44
CA ASN A 199 13.62 -19.89 -2.68
C ASN A 199 13.65 -21.02 -1.64
N SER A 200 13.00 -20.90 -0.50
CA SER A 200 12.81 -21.99 0.46
C SER A 200 11.89 -23.10 -0.04
N ASN A 201 11.28 -22.90 -1.20
CA ASN A 201 10.39 -23.84 -1.89
C ASN A 201 9.25 -24.33 -0.98
N PRO A 202 8.38 -23.40 -0.49
CA PRO A 202 7.29 -23.76 0.41
C PRO A 202 6.27 -24.68 -0.26
N ASN A 203 5.57 -25.48 0.54
CA ASN A 203 4.58 -26.45 0.06
C ASN A 203 3.20 -25.84 -0.28
N TYR A 204 3.13 -24.54 -0.59
CA TYR A 204 1.95 -23.80 -1.02
C TYR A 204 2.32 -22.75 -2.08
N THR A 205 1.33 -22.36 -2.88
CA THR A 205 1.51 -21.31 -3.91
C THR A 205 1.69 -19.94 -3.25
N ILE A 206 2.62 -19.14 -3.76
CA ILE A 206 2.81 -17.74 -3.33
C ILE A 206 2.32 -16.82 -4.44
N VAL A 207 1.41 -15.93 -4.09
CA VAL A 207 0.91 -14.85 -4.96
C VAL A 207 1.22 -13.51 -4.32
N TYR A 208 1.74 -12.58 -5.09
CA TYR A 208 2.05 -11.23 -4.65
C TYR A 208 1.04 -10.22 -5.23
N THR A 209 0.68 -9.21 -4.43
CA THR A 209 -0.12 -8.08 -4.90
C THR A 209 0.24 -6.79 -4.19
N TYR A 210 0.15 -5.68 -4.90
CA TYR A 210 0.17 -4.32 -4.36
C TYR A 210 -1.17 -3.59 -4.57
N ASN A 211 -2.09 -4.18 -5.34
CA ASN A 211 -3.40 -3.59 -5.64
C ASN A 211 -4.45 -4.07 -4.63
N VAL A 212 -4.99 -3.13 -3.86
CA VAL A 212 -5.95 -3.42 -2.79
C VAL A 212 -7.39 -3.17 -3.25
N SER A 213 -7.68 -2.00 -3.82
CA SER A 213 -9.06 -1.66 -4.23
C SER A 213 -9.56 -2.49 -5.40
N ASP A 214 -8.70 -2.73 -6.39
CA ASP A 214 -9.02 -3.49 -7.59
C ASP A 214 -8.33 -4.87 -7.56
N PHE A 215 -8.29 -5.51 -6.37
CA PHE A 215 -7.73 -6.85 -6.24
C PHE A 215 -8.42 -7.82 -7.20
N ASN A 216 -7.65 -8.44 -8.07
CA ASN A 216 -8.14 -9.22 -9.20
C ASN A 216 -8.52 -10.64 -8.79
N THR A 217 -9.75 -10.82 -8.29
CA THR A 217 -10.29 -12.13 -7.88
C THR A 217 -10.50 -13.09 -9.04
N GLU A 218 -10.73 -12.61 -10.27
CA GLU A 218 -10.87 -13.45 -11.46
C GLU A 218 -9.51 -14.09 -11.81
N LYS A 219 -8.44 -13.29 -11.78
CA LYS A 219 -7.08 -13.80 -11.99
C LYS A 219 -6.68 -14.79 -10.89
N LEU A 220 -7.02 -14.50 -9.63
CA LEU A 220 -6.79 -15.44 -8.53
C LEU A 220 -7.53 -16.78 -8.76
N ASN A 221 -8.80 -16.73 -9.14
CA ASN A 221 -9.55 -17.94 -9.51
C ASN A 221 -8.88 -18.70 -10.66
N SER A 222 -8.41 -17.99 -11.68
CA SER A 222 -7.71 -18.61 -12.81
C SER A 222 -6.41 -19.31 -12.39
N ILE A 223 -5.65 -18.75 -11.45
CA ILE A 223 -4.45 -19.38 -10.87
C ILE A 223 -4.84 -20.66 -10.13
N ILE A 224 -5.85 -20.58 -9.26
CA ILE A 224 -6.35 -21.71 -8.47
C ILE A 224 -6.82 -22.86 -9.38
N ASP A 225 -7.70 -22.56 -10.33
CA ASP A 225 -8.35 -23.57 -11.18
C ASP A 225 -7.34 -24.21 -12.15
N LYS A 226 -6.46 -23.42 -12.79
CA LYS A 226 -5.42 -23.94 -13.70
C LYS A 226 -4.38 -24.79 -12.97
N GLY A 227 -4.03 -24.39 -11.75
CA GLY A 227 -3.07 -25.12 -10.92
C GLY A 227 -3.65 -26.31 -10.18
N GLY A 228 -4.98 -26.46 -10.10
CA GLY A 228 -5.62 -27.43 -9.23
C GLY A 228 -5.26 -27.22 -7.76
N ILE A 229 -5.14 -25.94 -7.35
CA ILE A 229 -4.67 -25.56 -6.03
C ILE A 229 -5.82 -25.70 -5.02
N SER A 230 -5.53 -26.28 -3.85
CA SER A 230 -6.46 -26.31 -2.71
C SER A 230 -6.88 -24.87 -2.32
N LYS A 231 -8.18 -24.70 -2.04
CA LYS A 231 -8.75 -23.40 -1.62
C LYS A 231 -8.56 -23.13 -0.12
N ASN A 232 -7.43 -23.58 0.42
CA ASN A 232 -6.88 -23.15 1.69
C ASN A 232 -6.10 -21.86 1.45
N ILE A 233 -6.67 -20.71 1.81
CA ILE A 233 -6.15 -19.38 1.45
C ILE A 233 -5.67 -18.64 2.70
N THR A 234 -4.46 -18.10 2.66
CA THR A 234 -3.93 -17.21 3.69
C THR A 234 -3.56 -15.86 3.09
N VAL A 235 -4.01 -14.77 3.68
CA VAL A 235 -3.60 -13.40 3.31
C VAL A 235 -2.63 -12.87 4.35
N VAL A 236 -1.43 -12.49 3.90
CA VAL A 236 -0.38 -11.86 4.73
C VAL A 236 -0.29 -10.40 4.35
N GLU A 237 -0.60 -9.50 5.29
CA GLU A 237 -0.69 -8.07 5.01
C GLU A 237 -0.05 -7.20 6.11
N PRO A 238 0.57 -6.05 5.73
CA PRO A 238 1.28 -5.19 6.67
C PRO A 238 0.37 -4.19 7.40
N CYS A 239 -0.93 -4.41 7.40
CA CYS A 239 -1.97 -3.58 8.01
C CYS A 239 -2.94 -4.46 8.80
N SER A 240 -3.95 -3.87 9.45
CA SER A 240 -4.94 -4.68 10.19
C SER A 240 -5.96 -5.35 9.27
N ASP A 241 -6.36 -4.68 8.21
CA ASP A 241 -7.33 -5.18 7.23
C ASP A 241 -7.26 -4.31 5.96
N SER A 242 -6.89 -4.89 4.85
CA SER A 242 -6.93 -4.22 3.55
C SER A 242 -8.29 -4.34 2.85
N GLY A 243 -9.12 -5.28 3.27
CA GLY A 243 -10.38 -5.65 2.62
C GLY A 243 -10.24 -6.75 1.57
N ILE A 244 -9.03 -7.26 1.32
CA ILE A 244 -8.79 -8.34 0.34
C ILE A 244 -9.50 -9.62 0.77
N ILE A 245 -9.46 -10.00 2.06
CA ILE A 245 -10.18 -11.18 2.58
C ILE A 245 -11.67 -11.11 2.27
N SER A 246 -12.31 -9.96 2.47
CA SER A 246 -13.74 -9.80 2.17
C SER A 246 -14.04 -9.99 0.69
N LYS A 247 -13.17 -9.53 -0.21
CA LYS A 247 -13.30 -9.72 -1.66
C LYS A 247 -13.13 -11.18 -2.06
N ILE A 248 -12.15 -11.86 -1.50
CA ILE A 248 -11.94 -13.30 -1.71
C ILE A 248 -13.18 -14.09 -1.26
N ALA A 249 -13.64 -13.86 -0.03
CA ALA A 249 -14.78 -14.58 0.55
C ALA A 249 -16.08 -14.40 -0.24
N THR A 250 -16.26 -13.27 -0.91
CA THR A 250 -17.46 -12.98 -1.73
C THR A 250 -17.35 -13.45 -3.18
N SER A 251 -16.13 -13.64 -3.70
CA SER A 251 -15.90 -13.92 -5.12
C SER A 251 -15.47 -15.36 -5.40
N ILE A 252 -14.79 -16.03 -4.47
CA ILE A 252 -14.31 -17.39 -4.64
C ILE A 252 -15.30 -18.37 -4.01
N LYS A 253 -15.70 -19.39 -4.78
CA LYS A 253 -16.62 -20.44 -4.30
C LYS A 253 -15.83 -21.61 -3.72
N ASN A 254 -16.47 -22.30 -2.75
CA ASN A 254 -15.96 -23.53 -2.13
C ASN A 254 -14.57 -23.31 -1.50
N ILE A 255 -14.41 -22.23 -0.75
CA ILE A 255 -13.20 -21.98 0.05
C ILE A 255 -13.17 -23.03 1.17
N GLU A 256 -12.06 -23.73 1.32
CA GLU A 256 -11.83 -24.74 2.37
C GLU A 256 -11.49 -24.05 3.69
N SER A 257 -10.58 -23.09 3.64
CA SER A 257 -10.25 -22.22 4.77
C SER A 257 -9.77 -20.84 4.30
N ILE A 258 -9.95 -19.82 5.13
CA ILE A 258 -9.39 -18.50 4.91
C ILE A 258 -8.76 -17.98 6.19
N ASN A 259 -7.48 -17.63 6.10
CA ASN A 259 -6.68 -17.20 7.23
C ASN A 259 -6.11 -15.79 6.98
N SER A 260 -5.82 -15.05 8.06
CA SER A 260 -5.17 -13.75 8.04
C SER A 260 -3.94 -13.76 8.94
N ILE A 261 -2.83 -13.24 8.40
CA ILE A 261 -1.65 -12.85 9.18
C ILE A 261 -1.48 -11.34 8.95
N SER A 262 -1.89 -10.56 9.94
CA SER A 262 -2.03 -9.11 9.83
C SER A 262 -1.80 -8.43 11.18
N VAL A 263 -1.69 -7.10 11.17
CA VAL A 263 -1.59 -6.33 12.42
C VAL A 263 -2.86 -6.53 13.24
N PRO A 264 -2.79 -7.01 14.49
CA PRO A 264 -3.97 -7.27 15.29
C PRO A 264 -4.74 -5.98 15.60
N LYS A 265 -6.06 -6.11 15.75
CA LYS A 265 -6.94 -4.98 16.11
C LYS A 265 -6.77 -4.61 17.58
N MET A 266 -5.68 -3.92 17.88
CA MET A 266 -5.33 -3.44 19.22
C MET A 266 -4.51 -2.16 19.16
N PHE A 267 -4.50 -1.40 20.25
CA PHE A 267 -3.51 -0.34 20.42
C PHE A 267 -2.15 -0.95 20.74
N ILE A 268 -1.12 -0.53 19.99
CA ILE A 268 0.25 -0.92 20.24
C ILE A 268 0.82 0.07 21.27
N GLU A 269 0.89 -0.35 22.54
CA GLU A 269 1.34 0.48 23.65
C GLU A 269 2.87 0.48 23.81
N LYS A 270 3.58 -0.33 23.02
CA LYS A 270 5.04 -0.40 23.02
C LYS A 270 5.65 0.67 22.14
N TYR A 271 6.73 1.26 22.60
CA TYR A 271 7.55 2.26 21.91
C TYR A 271 8.92 1.65 21.56
N GLY A 272 9.61 2.26 20.62
CA GLY A 272 10.99 1.92 20.30
C GLY A 272 11.24 1.69 18.82
N LYS A 273 11.97 0.64 18.48
CA LYS A 273 12.27 0.27 17.09
C LYS A 273 11.16 -0.60 16.53
N LYS A 274 10.87 -0.44 15.23
CA LYS A 274 9.86 -1.21 14.50
C LYS A 274 10.12 -2.72 14.62
N GLU A 275 11.36 -3.16 14.50
CA GLU A 275 11.74 -4.57 14.59
C GLU A 275 11.36 -5.23 15.93
N ASN A 276 11.36 -4.45 17.02
CA ASN A 276 10.93 -4.95 18.33
C ASN A 276 9.41 -5.11 18.40
N ILE A 277 8.68 -4.23 17.72
CA ILE A 277 7.21 -4.33 17.60
C ILE A 277 6.85 -5.47 16.66
N ASP A 278 7.54 -5.64 15.53
CA ASP A 278 7.36 -6.77 14.62
C ASP A 278 7.46 -8.10 15.38
N LYS A 279 8.51 -8.27 16.19
CA LYS A 279 8.69 -9.48 17.03
C LYS A 279 7.62 -9.63 18.11
N TYR A 280 7.22 -8.54 18.74
CA TYR A 280 6.17 -8.55 19.78
C TYR A 280 4.81 -8.98 19.20
N LEU A 281 4.51 -8.57 17.98
CA LEU A 281 3.28 -8.93 17.26
C LEU A 281 3.42 -10.24 16.48
N GLU A 282 4.60 -10.84 16.49
CA GLU A 282 4.94 -12.01 15.66
C GLU A 282 4.66 -11.76 14.16
N LEU A 283 5.07 -10.60 13.69
CA LEU A 283 4.94 -10.14 12.30
C LEU A 283 6.31 -9.86 11.64
N ASP A 284 7.41 -10.32 12.25
CA ASP A 284 8.68 -10.45 11.55
C ASP A 284 8.65 -11.65 10.58
N ASP A 285 9.53 -11.63 9.57
CA ASP A 285 9.52 -12.64 8.49
C ASP A 285 9.57 -14.08 9.04
N ASN A 286 10.39 -14.35 10.06
CA ASN A 286 10.52 -15.70 10.63
C ASN A 286 9.22 -16.16 11.30
N SER A 287 8.61 -15.28 12.09
CA SER A 287 7.32 -15.57 12.74
C SER A 287 6.18 -15.79 11.73
N ILE A 288 6.17 -15.00 10.65
CA ILE A 288 5.19 -15.16 9.55
C ILE A 288 5.39 -16.52 8.87
N ILE A 289 6.62 -16.88 8.52
CA ILE A 289 6.94 -18.14 7.85
C ILE A 289 6.59 -19.33 8.75
N GLU A 290 6.87 -19.25 10.05
CA GLU A 290 6.48 -20.30 11.01
C GLU A 290 4.95 -20.47 11.09
N LYS A 291 4.19 -19.36 11.12
CA LYS A 291 2.72 -19.41 11.09
C LYS A 291 2.18 -20.05 9.80
N LEU A 292 2.77 -19.67 8.66
CA LEU A 292 2.41 -20.25 7.36
C LEU A 292 2.71 -21.75 7.30
N SER A 293 3.88 -22.19 7.79
CA SER A 293 4.21 -23.61 7.87
C SER A 293 3.17 -24.39 8.66
N LYS A 294 2.78 -23.92 9.85
CA LYS A 294 1.73 -24.57 10.67
C LYS A 294 0.36 -24.63 9.98
N ILE A 295 0.00 -23.64 9.16
CA ILE A 295 -1.27 -23.62 8.43
C ILE A 295 -1.29 -24.65 7.30
N TYR A 296 -0.15 -24.90 6.66
CA TYR A 296 -0.03 -25.76 5.48
C TYR A 296 0.68 -27.09 5.73
N GLU A 297 0.97 -27.46 6.99
CA GLU A 297 1.57 -28.75 7.38
C GLU A 297 0.59 -29.93 7.30
N HIS A 298 -0.66 -29.74 6.86
CA HIS A 298 -1.70 -30.80 6.86
C HIS A 298 -2.14 -31.17 5.44
#